data_0b30c2487ca2ab4287e6ba52e6d43ccd
#
_entry.id   0b30c2487ca2ab4287e6ba52e6d43ccd
#
_cell.length_a   1.000
_cell.length_b   1.000
_cell.length_c   1.000
_cell.angle_alpha   90.00
_cell.angle_beta   90.00
_cell.angle_gamma   90.00
#
_symmetry.space_group_name_H-M   'P 1'
#
loop_
_entity.id
_entity.type
_entity.pdbx_description
1 polymer ?
#
loop_
_entity_poly.entity_id
_entity_poly.type
_entity_poly.pdbx_seq_one_letter_code
_entity_poly.pdbx_strand_id
1 'polypeptide(L)'
;MADNKNVDAASASAQESVEARRKPTPEEAKAMLEGAYRQHLEGLGLQWGVLLGGHPQQLMSQVVATVLQEGGTRPVWQWKVKNDDFIVMAWPQDSPIRASVTMSGPEGEKMRPVDACPLLEGLPNDMTVAELHPWQAGVGGNVGCTMEEGRKPLWFYDPMMERDHDDLTPGVTQTILLAGLALSLRKALLDELTITQGSAYEVHAESWLQQNPGKSRLDVPPLKIPLSGKHLIMPGQSFCEYQLRATVAQVEDHTLEKMPVKLIYLHFPFESREPMHLALYAPKTVLKDYEPKEGDEIDAYVWLQGRVVDLPPSSHDEMPEHVSPLQ
;
A
#
# COMPACT_ATOMS: atom_id res chain seq x y z
N MET A 1 11.03 27.16 -56.86
CA MET A 1 10.53 25.89 -56.31
C MET A 1 11.19 25.67 -54.94
N ALA A 2 10.69 26.37 -53.98
CA ALA A 2 10.98 26.13 -52.55
C ALA A 2 9.75 26.67 -51.82
N ASP A 3 9.14 25.90 -50.97
CA ASP A 3 8.07 26.20 -50.03
C ASP A 3 6.89 25.20 -50.12
N ASN A 4 7.17 23.94 -49.67
CA ASN A 4 6.07 23.05 -49.29
C ASN A 4 6.44 21.99 -48.22
N LYS A 5 7.58 22.17 -47.51
CA LYS A 5 7.98 21.21 -46.43
C LYS A 5 7.68 21.68 -45.00
N ASN A 6 7.26 22.95 -44.82
CA ASN A 6 7.02 23.47 -43.46
C ASN A 6 5.55 23.42 -43.02
N VAL A 7 4.61 23.07 -43.89
CA VAL A 7 3.19 23.00 -43.52
C VAL A 7 2.84 21.64 -42.87
N ASP A 8 3.50 20.56 -43.31
CA ASP A 8 3.24 19.20 -42.80
C ASP A 8 3.81 18.96 -41.39
N ALA A 9 4.92 19.61 -41.06
CA ALA A 9 5.52 19.48 -39.72
C ALA A 9 4.71 20.20 -38.62
N ALA A 10 4.08 21.33 -38.97
CA ALA A 10 3.23 22.06 -38.04
C ALA A 10 1.89 21.39 -37.80
N SER A 11 1.35 20.67 -38.80
CA SER A 11 0.09 19.93 -38.63
C SER A 11 0.29 18.64 -37.82
N ALA A 12 1.42 17.95 -37.96
CA ALA A 12 1.76 16.76 -37.17
C ALA A 12 1.98 17.11 -35.68
N SER A 13 2.69 18.21 -35.41
CA SER A 13 2.90 18.65 -34.01
C SER A 13 1.63 19.15 -33.33
N ALA A 14 0.69 19.73 -34.10
CA ALA A 14 -0.62 20.15 -33.58
C ALA A 14 -1.54 18.95 -33.30
N GLN A 15 -1.49 17.92 -34.14
CA GLN A 15 -2.24 16.68 -33.90
C GLN A 15 -1.71 15.91 -32.69
N GLU A 16 -0.40 15.77 -32.50
CA GLU A 16 0.19 15.17 -31.30
C GLU A 16 -0.18 15.93 -30.02
N SER A 17 -0.26 17.26 -30.05
CA SER A 17 -0.63 18.07 -28.90
C SER A 17 -2.13 18.01 -28.56
N VAL A 18 -2.99 17.69 -29.53
CA VAL A 18 -4.44 17.52 -29.32
C VAL A 18 -4.77 16.11 -28.80
N GLU A 19 -4.07 15.08 -29.28
CA GLU A 19 -4.21 13.71 -28.76
C GLU A 19 -3.76 13.59 -27.29
N ALA A 20 -2.69 14.30 -26.90
CA ALA A 20 -2.21 14.33 -25.50
C ALA A 20 -3.20 14.97 -24.51
N ARG A 21 -4.26 15.64 -24.98
CA ARG A 21 -5.29 16.30 -24.15
C ARG A 21 -6.65 15.61 -24.15
N ARG A 22 -6.79 14.55 -24.92
CA ARG A 22 -8.05 13.78 -24.95
C ARG A 22 -8.16 12.94 -23.67
N LYS A 23 -9.29 13.05 -22.98
CA LYS A 23 -9.57 12.11 -21.89
C LYS A 23 -9.60 10.69 -22.46
N PRO A 24 -8.89 9.75 -21.84
CA PRO A 24 -8.87 8.37 -22.30
C PRO A 24 -10.30 7.80 -22.27
N THR A 25 -10.62 6.97 -23.25
CA THR A 25 -11.87 6.19 -23.21
C THR A 25 -11.84 5.22 -22.01
N PRO A 26 -12.98 4.69 -21.55
CA PRO A 26 -13.00 3.69 -20.48
C PRO A 26 -12.11 2.48 -20.75
N GLU A 27 -12.00 2.04 -22.01
CA GLU A 27 -11.13 0.94 -22.44
C GLU A 27 -9.64 1.34 -22.40
N GLU A 28 -9.30 2.54 -22.87
CA GLU A 28 -7.95 3.07 -22.78
C GLU A 28 -7.54 3.30 -21.31
N ALA A 29 -8.44 3.83 -20.49
CA ALA A 29 -8.20 3.99 -19.06
C ALA A 29 -7.97 2.64 -18.37
N LYS A 30 -8.76 1.62 -18.74
CA LYS A 30 -8.56 0.26 -18.24
C LYS A 30 -7.24 -0.33 -18.71
N ALA A 31 -6.87 -0.17 -19.99
CA ALA A 31 -5.60 -0.64 -20.53
C ALA A 31 -4.40 0.11 -19.93
N MET A 32 -4.52 1.41 -19.66
CA MET A 32 -3.51 2.20 -18.94
C MET A 32 -3.38 1.73 -17.48
N LEU A 33 -4.49 1.42 -16.83
CA LEU A 33 -4.53 0.87 -15.48
C LEU A 33 -3.89 -0.52 -15.43
N GLU A 34 -4.23 -1.39 -16.38
CA GLU A 34 -3.63 -2.72 -16.54
C GLU A 34 -2.14 -2.63 -16.89
N GLY A 35 -1.73 -1.65 -17.71
CA GLY A 35 -0.33 -1.39 -18.03
C GLY A 35 0.46 -0.87 -16.83
N ALA A 36 -0.08 0.08 -16.07
CA ALA A 36 0.49 0.55 -14.83
C ALA A 36 0.55 -0.58 -13.79
N TYR A 37 -0.48 -1.39 -13.73
CA TYR A 37 -0.55 -2.58 -12.90
C TYR A 37 0.56 -3.58 -13.23
N ARG A 38 0.78 -3.89 -14.51
CA ARG A 38 1.87 -4.79 -14.93
C ARG A 38 3.27 -4.27 -14.60
N GLN A 39 3.49 -2.96 -14.66
CA GLN A 39 4.77 -2.36 -14.29
C GLN A 39 5.05 -2.46 -12.78
N HIS A 40 4.02 -2.54 -11.96
CA HIS A 40 4.16 -2.78 -10.51
C HIS A 40 4.37 -4.24 -10.13
N LEU A 41 4.12 -5.17 -11.04
CA LEU A 41 4.27 -6.60 -10.82
C LEU A 41 5.73 -7.07 -10.74
N GLU A 42 6.71 -6.25 -11.08
CA GLU A 42 8.11 -6.66 -11.14
C GLU A 42 8.82 -6.70 -9.77
N GLY A 43 8.07 -6.79 -8.70
CA GLY A 43 8.59 -7.16 -7.39
C GLY A 43 8.66 -6.00 -6.39
N LEU A 44 8.77 -6.36 -5.14
CA LEU A 44 8.87 -5.48 -3.97
C LEU A 44 10.28 -4.90 -3.76
N GLY A 45 11.01 -4.63 -4.85
CA GLY A 45 12.39 -4.15 -4.79
C GLY A 45 12.56 -2.81 -4.09
N LEU A 46 11.57 -1.89 -4.25
CA LEU A 46 11.56 -0.61 -3.55
C LEU A 46 11.38 -0.82 -2.04
N GLN A 47 10.42 -1.66 -1.65
CA GLN A 47 10.11 -1.96 -0.26
C GLN A 47 11.33 -2.59 0.45
N TRP A 48 11.97 -3.57 -0.20
CA TRP A 48 13.19 -4.17 0.29
C TRP A 48 14.36 -3.18 0.35
N GLY A 49 14.52 -2.32 -0.65
CA GLY A 49 15.55 -1.28 -0.67
C GLY A 49 15.39 -0.28 0.47
N VAL A 50 14.15 0.08 0.80
CA VAL A 50 13.83 0.97 1.93
C VAL A 50 14.11 0.30 3.26
N LEU A 51 13.69 -0.96 3.44
CA LEU A 51 13.85 -1.71 4.69
C LEU A 51 15.31 -2.03 5.02
N LEU A 52 16.05 -2.50 4.03
CA LEU A 52 17.39 -3.03 4.27
C LEU A 52 18.50 -2.05 3.90
N GLY A 53 18.21 -1.07 3.06
CA GLY A 53 19.21 -0.18 2.46
C GLY A 53 20.13 -0.93 1.46
N GLY A 54 20.62 -0.24 0.44
CA GLY A 54 21.56 -0.83 -0.52
C GLY A 54 20.92 -1.42 -1.77
N HIS A 55 21.60 -2.37 -2.42
CA HIS A 55 21.14 -2.98 -3.68
C HIS A 55 20.13 -4.10 -3.41
N PRO A 56 18.84 -3.93 -3.79
CA PRO A 56 17.78 -4.88 -3.44
C PRO A 56 18.08 -6.33 -3.84
N GLN A 57 18.65 -6.55 -5.04
CA GLN A 57 18.90 -7.91 -5.55
C GLN A 57 19.90 -8.72 -4.72
N GLN A 58 20.98 -8.09 -4.23
CA GLN A 58 21.96 -8.78 -3.37
C GLN A 58 21.38 -9.08 -1.99
N LEU A 59 20.62 -8.13 -1.45
CA LEU A 59 19.96 -8.28 -0.16
C LEU A 59 18.87 -9.34 -0.20
N MET A 60 18.09 -9.39 -1.28
CA MET A 60 17.05 -10.42 -1.47
C MET A 60 17.59 -11.84 -1.38
N SER A 61 18.73 -12.11 -2.03
CA SER A 61 19.34 -13.43 -1.95
C SER A 61 19.78 -13.79 -0.53
N GLN A 62 20.28 -12.80 0.24
CA GLN A 62 20.65 -13.00 1.64
C GLN A 62 19.41 -13.21 2.52
N VAL A 63 18.38 -12.37 2.35
CA VAL A 63 17.12 -12.49 3.08
C VAL A 63 16.48 -13.86 2.86
N VAL A 64 16.37 -14.30 1.60
CA VAL A 64 15.83 -15.62 1.27
C VAL A 64 16.66 -16.72 1.95
N ALA A 65 17.99 -16.64 1.87
CA ALA A 65 18.86 -17.61 2.53
C ALA A 65 18.67 -17.62 4.05
N THR A 66 18.61 -16.44 4.69
CA THR A 66 18.38 -16.33 6.13
C THR A 66 17.02 -16.91 6.52
N VAL A 67 15.94 -16.55 5.83
CA VAL A 67 14.60 -17.09 6.12
C VAL A 67 14.56 -18.62 5.99
N LEU A 68 15.21 -19.17 4.96
CA LEU A 68 15.25 -20.62 4.76
C LEU A 68 16.13 -21.35 5.78
N GLN A 69 17.16 -20.70 6.33
CA GLN A 69 18.04 -21.26 7.35
C GLN A 69 17.50 -21.07 8.76
N GLU A 70 17.05 -19.86 9.08
CA GLU A 70 16.66 -19.44 10.43
C GLU A 70 15.15 -19.49 10.67
N GLY A 71 14.35 -19.41 9.59
CA GLY A 71 12.87 -19.43 9.64
C GLY A 71 12.30 -20.72 10.20
N GLY A 72 13.17 -21.66 10.48
CA GLY A 72 12.89 -22.84 11.26
C GLY A 72 12.13 -23.91 10.51
N THR A 73 11.80 -24.96 11.28
CA THR A 73 11.10 -26.14 10.77
C THR A 73 9.58 -25.98 10.73
N ARG A 74 9.07 -24.80 11.14
CA ARG A 74 7.61 -24.55 11.20
C ARG A 74 7.22 -23.45 10.24
N PRO A 75 6.46 -23.77 9.17
CA PRO A 75 5.84 -22.75 8.34
C PRO A 75 4.85 -21.90 9.15
N VAL A 76 4.77 -20.61 8.82
CA VAL A 76 3.80 -19.69 9.44
C VAL A 76 2.40 -19.98 8.90
N TRP A 77 2.32 -20.24 7.59
CA TRP A 77 1.09 -20.63 6.90
C TRP A 77 1.38 -21.74 5.90
N GLN A 78 0.37 -22.52 5.63
CA GLN A 78 0.35 -23.51 4.58
C GLN A 78 -1.05 -23.66 4.00
N TRP A 79 -1.12 -23.82 2.69
CA TRP A 79 -2.36 -24.06 1.96
C TRP A 79 -2.09 -24.83 0.68
N LYS A 80 -3.14 -25.22 0.00
CA LYS A 80 -3.06 -26.00 -1.23
C LYS A 80 -3.95 -25.37 -2.30
N VAL A 81 -3.40 -25.21 -3.49
CA VAL A 81 -4.16 -24.77 -4.67
C VAL A 81 -4.01 -25.81 -5.75
N LYS A 82 -5.11 -26.48 -6.11
CA LYS A 82 -5.13 -27.61 -7.04
C LYS A 82 -4.17 -28.73 -6.58
N ASN A 83 -3.05 -28.92 -7.27
CA ASN A 83 -2.07 -29.96 -6.98
C ASN A 83 -0.77 -29.40 -6.37
N ASP A 84 -0.70 -28.10 -6.15
CA ASP A 84 0.49 -27.45 -5.63
C ASP A 84 0.30 -27.11 -4.14
N ASP A 85 1.27 -27.52 -3.34
CA ASP A 85 1.37 -27.13 -1.94
C ASP A 85 2.12 -25.80 -1.84
N PHE A 86 1.65 -24.94 -0.95
CA PHE A 86 2.26 -23.67 -0.62
C PHE A 86 2.59 -23.62 0.87
N ILE A 87 3.79 -23.15 1.19
CA ILE A 87 4.19 -22.86 2.56
C ILE A 87 4.85 -21.48 2.63
N VAL A 88 4.59 -20.76 3.71
CA VAL A 88 5.25 -19.49 4.01
C VAL A 88 6.15 -19.67 5.22
N MET A 89 7.40 -19.36 5.04
CA MET A 89 8.39 -19.26 6.11
C MET A 89 8.65 -17.78 6.38
N ALA A 90 8.77 -17.40 7.64
CA ALA A 90 9.05 -16.02 8.02
C ALA A 90 10.06 -15.95 9.17
N TRP A 91 10.88 -14.92 9.16
CA TRP A 91 11.89 -14.67 10.18
C TRP A 91 12.09 -13.15 10.41
N PRO A 92 12.33 -12.68 11.64
CA PRO A 92 12.26 -13.41 12.91
C PRO A 92 10.83 -13.84 13.27
N GLN A 93 10.67 -14.96 14.00
CA GLN A 93 9.32 -15.51 14.26
C GLN A 93 8.46 -14.62 15.16
N ASP A 94 9.05 -14.00 16.18
CA ASP A 94 8.35 -13.22 17.21
C ASP A 94 8.43 -11.69 16.97
N SER A 95 8.71 -11.26 15.75
CA SER A 95 8.79 -9.85 15.40
C SER A 95 7.54 -9.41 14.62
N PRO A 96 7.00 -8.20 14.86
CA PRO A 96 5.90 -7.67 14.07
C PRO A 96 6.32 -7.27 12.64
N ILE A 97 7.63 -7.22 12.38
CA ILE A 97 8.21 -7.05 11.05
C ILE A 97 9.11 -8.22 10.73
N ARG A 98 8.81 -8.92 9.66
CA ARG A 98 9.48 -10.17 9.27
C ARG A 98 9.84 -10.14 7.79
N ALA A 99 10.86 -10.87 7.42
CA ALA A 99 11.05 -11.30 6.04
C ALA A 99 10.30 -12.63 5.84
N SER A 100 9.56 -12.76 4.76
CA SER A 100 8.88 -14.00 4.42
C SER A 100 9.29 -14.53 3.06
N VAL A 101 9.29 -15.85 2.93
CA VAL A 101 9.52 -16.56 1.67
C VAL A 101 8.39 -17.57 1.48
N THR A 102 7.70 -17.46 0.37
CA THR A 102 6.71 -18.44 -0.06
C THR A 102 7.38 -19.48 -0.93
N MET A 103 7.22 -20.73 -0.53
CA MET A 103 7.68 -21.90 -1.27
C MET A 103 6.48 -22.59 -1.91
N SER A 104 6.62 -23.09 -3.13
CA SER A 104 5.58 -23.88 -3.79
C SER A 104 6.19 -25.06 -4.56
N GLY A 105 5.39 -26.10 -4.69
CA GLY A 105 5.69 -27.28 -5.51
C GLY A 105 4.55 -28.27 -5.50
N PRO A 106 4.51 -29.20 -6.50
CA PRO A 106 3.55 -30.27 -6.53
C PRO A 106 3.66 -31.15 -5.27
N GLU A 107 2.53 -31.72 -4.86
CA GLU A 107 2.47 -32.60 -3.70
C GLU A 107 3.50 -33.74 -3.79
N GLY A 108 4.34 -33.87 -2.74
CA GLY A 108 5.39 -34.88 -2.69
C GLY A 108 6.65 -34.56 -3.49
N GLU A 109 6.71 -33.43 -4.16
CA GLU A 109 7.88 -32.98 -4.89
C GLU A 109 8.68 -31.91 -4.14
N LYS A 110 9.85 -31.56 -4.68
CA LYS A 110 10.71 -30.54 -4.10
C LYS A 110 10.10 -29.15 -4.29
N MET A 111 9.81 -28.47 -3.18
CA MET A 111 9.38 -27.08 -3.19
C MET A 111 10.50 -26.11 -3.59
N ARG A 112 10.13 -25.01 -4.21
CA ARG A 112 11.03 -23.92 -4.63
C ARG A 112 10.47 -22.57 -4.20
N PRO A 113 11.32 -21.57 -3.93
CA PRO A 113 10.85 -20.23 -3.63
C PRO A 113 10.15 -19.62 -4.85
N VAL A 114 8.95 -19.09 -4.64
CA VAL A 114 8.13 -18.45 -5.68
C VAL A 114 7.90 -16.98 -5.38
N ASP A 115 7.98 -16.58 -4.11
CA ASP A 115 7.84 -15.19 -3.70
C ASP A 115 8.67 -14.89 -2.44
N ALA A 116 9.03 -13.62 -2.25
CA ALA A 116 9.66 -13.13 -1.02
C ALA A 116 9.22 -11.69 -0.76
N CYS A 117 8.55 -11.46 0.37
CA CYS A 117 8.03 -10.14 0.71
C CYS A 117 8.33 -9.77 2.18
N PRO A 118 8.42 -8.46 2.49
CA PRO A 118 8.35 -8.01 3.87
C PRO A 118 6.95 -8.32 4.40
N LEU A 119 6.86 -8.94 5.55
CA LEU A 119 5.61 -9.24 6.22
C LEU A 119 5.46 -8.32 7.42
N LEU A 120 4.46 -7.46 7.35
CA LEU A 120 4.18 -6.44 8.36
C LEU A 120 2.95 -6.86 9.15
N GLU A 121 3.06 -6.86 10.46
CA GLU A 121 1.89 -7.07 11.33
C GLU A 121 1.03 -5.82 11.36
N GLY A 122 -0.24 -5.95 10.99
CA GLY A 122 -1.18 -4.84 10.89
C GLY A 122 -2.09 -4.72 12.09
N LEU A 123 -2.87 -3.64 12.11
CA LEU A 123 -3.94 -3.41 13.07
C LEU A 123 -5.31 -3.76 12.45
N PRO A 124 -6.24 -4.31 13.23
CA PRO A 124 -7.54 -4.73 12.72
C PRO A 124 -8.41 -3.54 12.33
N ASN A 125 -9.05 -3.67 11.17
CA ASN A 125 -10.02 -2.72 10.64
C ASN A 125 -11.13 -3.49 9.91
N ASP A 126 -12.40 -3.19 10.20
CA ASP A 126 -13.50 -3.75 9.44
C ASP A 126 -13.67 -2.97 8.14
N MET A 127 -13.48 -3.67 7.02
CA MET A 127 -13.46 -3.09 5.68
C MET A 127 -14.27 -3.94 4.71
N THR A 128 -15.04 -3.30 3.83
CA THR A 128 -15.80 -4.00 2.81
C THR A 128 -14.95 -4.18 1.56
N VAL A 129 -14.77 -5.41 1.12
CA VAL A 129 -14.03 -5.74 -0.10
C VAL A 129 -14.76 -5.14 -1.30
N ALA A 130 -14.05 -4.38 -2.13
CA ALA A 130 -14.60 -3.77 -3.35
C ALA A 130 -14.05 -4.44 -4.62
N GLU A 131 -12.75 -4.58 -4.73
CA GLU A 131 -12.08 -5.07 -5.92
C GLU A 131 -10.85 -5.90 -5.57
N LEU A 132 -10.54 -6.90 -6.40
CA LEU A 132 -9.39 -7.79 -6.24
C LEU A 132 -8.56 -7.79 -7.52
N HIS A 133 -7.25 -7.62 -7.39
CA HIS A 133 -6.30 -7.65 -8.49
C HIS A 133 -5.15 -8.62 -8.18
N PRO A 134 -5.33 -9.93 -8.42
CA PRO A 134 -4.27 -10.91 -8.21
C PRO A 134 -3.08 -10.64 -9.12
N TRP A 135 -1.88 -10.83 -8.61
CA TRP A 135 -0.67 -10.71 -9.41
C TRP A 135 -0.52 -11.95 -10.33
N GLN A 136 0.03 -11.73 -11.53
CA GLN A 136 0.24 -12.82 -12.49
C GLN A 136 1.37 -13.77 -12.09
N ALA A 137 2.32 -13.24 -11.33
CA ALA A 137 3.42 -14.02 -10.78
C ALA A 137 3.41 -13.87 -9.26
N GLY A 138 3.53 -14.98 -8.55
CA GLY A 138 3.49 -14.98 -7.09
C GLY A 138 2.10 -15.29 -6.55
N VAL A 139 1.97 -15.15 -5.25
CA VAL A 139 0.79 -15.54 -4.46
C VAL A 139 0.04 -14.33 -3.88
N GLY A 140 0.59 -13.14 -4.08
CA GLY A 140 0.01 -11.90 -3.58
C GLY A 140 -0.85 -11.18 -4.61
N GLY A 141 -1.42 -10.07 -4.20
CA GLY A 141 -2.23 -9.22 -5.05
C GLY A 141 -2.57 -7.89 -4.40
N ASN A 142 -3.28 -7.03 -5.14
CA ASN A 142 -3.80 -5.78 -4.61
C ASN A 142 -5.28 -5.93 -4.30
N VAL A 143 -5.64 -5.57 -3.09
CA VAL A 143 -7.02 -5.61 -2.58
C VAL A 143 -7.50 -4.19 -2.37
N GLY A 144 -8.63 -3.86 -2.97
CA GLY A 144 -9.33 -2.59 -2.77
C GLY A 144 -10.49 -2.79 -1.79
N CYS A 145 -10.44 -2.11 -0.65
CA CYS A 145 -11.51 -2.15 0.35
C CYS A 145 -12.05 -0.77 0.63
N THR A 146 -13.33 -0.68 0.95
CA THR A 146 -13.96 0.56 1.40
C THR A 146 -14.28 0.48 2.88
N MET A 147 -14.10 1.59 3.56
CA MET A 147 -14.53 1.76 4.94
C MET A 147 -15.89 2.45 5.01
N GLU A 148 -16.32 3.14 3.97
CA GLU A 148 -17.61 3.84 3.86
C GLU A 148 -18.21 3.61 2.48
N GLU A 149 -19.52 3.36 2.45
CA GLU A 149 -20.25 3.22 1.21
C GLU A 149 -20.12 4.48 0.34
N GLY A 150 -19.89 4.30 -0.95
CA GLY A 150 -19.71 5.40 -1.91
C GLY A 150 -18.34 6.08 -1.90
N ARG A 151 -17.44 5.71 -1.01
CA ARG A 151 -16.04 6.17 -1.03
C ARG A 151 -15.18 5.36 -1.99
N LYS A 152 -14.10 5.99 -2.47
CA LYS A 152 -13.08 5.29 -3.26
C LYS A 152 -12.40 4.23 -2.40
N PRO A 153 -12.11 3.04 -2.97
CA PRO A 153 -11.38 2.00 -2.25
C PRO A 153 -10.01 2.47 -1.78
N LEU A 154 -9.65 2.06 -0.58
CA LEU A 154 -8.27 2.04 -0.10
C LEU A 154 -7.64 0.75 -0.62
N TRP A 155 -6.53 0.86 -1.33
CA TRP A 155 -5.79 -0.25 -1.90
C TRP A 155 -4.63 -0.62 -1.02
N PHE A 156 -4.45 -1.91 -0.79
CA PHE A 156 -3.27 -2.47 -0.12
C PHE A 156 -2.81 -3.74 -0.83
N TYR A 157 -1.55 -4.08 -0.65
CA TYR A 157 -0.99 -5.34 -1.12
C TYR A 157 -1.28 -6.43 -0.08
N ASP A 158 -1.85 -7.53 -0.52
CA ASP A 158 -2.03 -8.73 0.29
C ASP A 158 -1.02 -9.79 -0.15
N PRO A 159 -0.02 -10.14 0.69
CA PRO A 159 0.95 -11.17 0.37
C PRO A 159 0.36 -12.59 0.36
N MET A 160 -0.84 -12.77 0.92
CA MET A 160 -1.53 -14.06 1.05
C MET A 160 -2.81 -14.12 0.21
N MET A 161 -2.98 -13.23 -0.76
CA MET A 161 -4.23 -13.09 -1.52
C MET A 161 -4.72 -14.41 -2.13
N GLU A 162 -3.81 -15.29 -2.58
CA GLU A 162 -4.21 -16.57 -3.16
C GLU A 162 -4.81 -17.50 -2.10
N ARG A 163 -4.27 -17.47 -0.87
CA ARG A 163 -4.83 -18.20 0.28
C ARG A 163 -6.17 -17.60 0.70
N ASP A 164 -6.23 -16.28 0.79
CA ASP A 164 -7.36 -15.52 1.34
C ASP A 164 -8.47 -15.27 0.30
N HIS A 165 -8.27 -15.72 -0.94
CA HIS A 165 -9.14 -15.42 -2.08
C HIS A 165 -10.62 -15.76 -1.82
N ASP A 166 -10.90 -16.88 -1.17
CA ASP A 166 -12.27 -17.33 -0.92
C ASP A 166 -12.96 -16.47 0.16
N ASP A 167 -12.20 -15.88 1.08
CA ASP A 167 -12.67 -14.97 2.12
C ASP A 167 -12.83 -13.52 1.58
N LEU A 168 -12.07 -13.16 0.55
CA LEU A 168 -12.07 -11.83 -0.06
C LEU A 168 -13.19 -11.68 -1.09
N THR A 169 -14.44 -11.80 -0.68
CA THR A 169 -15.60 -11.67 -1.59
C THR A 169 -16.04 -10.20 -1.72
N PRO A 170 -16.12 -9.63 -2.94
CA PRO A 170 -16.62 -8.27 -3.14
C PRO A 170 -18.01 -8.05 -2.52
N GLY A 171 -18.18 -6.94 -1.80
CA GLY A 171 -19.39 -6.59 -1.07
C GLY A 171 -19.47 -7.18 0.35
N VAL A 172 -18.53 -8.02 0.75
CA VAL A 172 -18.48 -8.60 2.10
C VAL A 172 -17.50 -7.80 2.97
N THR A 173 -17.91 -7.52 4.21
CA THR A 173 -17.04 -6.89 5.20
C THR A 173 -16.20 -7.94 5.89
N GLN A 174 -14.89 -7.70 5.93
CA GLN A 174 -13.89 -8.54 6.59
C GLN A 174 -13.06 -7.71 7.55
N THR A 175 -12.54 -8.34 8.58
CA THR A 175 -11.53 -7.70 9.44
C THR A 175 -10.16 -7.83 8.77
N ILE A 176 -9.61 -6.70 8.32
CA ILE A 176 -8.31 -6.60 7.66
C ILE A 176 -7.27 -6.09 8.65
N LEU A 177 -6.17 -6.79 8.78
CA LEU A 177 -4.97 -6.32 9.47
C LEU A 177 -4.21 -5.38 8.55
N LEU A 178 -4.27 -4.06 8.80
CA LEU A 178 -3.68 -3.04 7.93
C LEU A 178 -2.36 -2.53 8.49
N ALA A 179 -1.33 -2.57 7.67
CA ALA A 179 0.01 -2.05 7.95
C ALA A 179 0.49 -1.13 6.83
N GLY A 180 1.51 -0.33 7.10
CA GLY A 180 2.17 0.50 6.12
C GLY A 180 3.68 0.47 6.29
N LEU A 181 4.40 0.53 5.17
CA LEU A 181 5.83 0.80 5.14
C LEU A 181 6.05 2.24 4.73
N ALA A 182 6.72 3.04 5.57
CA ALA A 182 7.10 4.38 5.21
C ALA A 182 8.19 4.36 4.14
N LEU A 183 7.90 4.92 2.97
CA LEU A 183 8.85 5.17 1.89
C LEU A 183 9.54 6.52 2.08
N SER A 184 8.86 7.47 2.72
CA SER A 184 9.42 8.68 3.31
C SER A 184 8.61 9.10 4.53
N LEU A 185 9.25 9.75 5.50
CA LEU A 185 8.59 10.24 6.70
C LEU A 185 9.33 11.45 7.25
N ARG A 186 8.57 12.44 7.70
CA ARG A 186 9.09 13.65 8.34
C ARG A 186 8.08 14.22 9.32
N LYS A 187 8.55 15.07 10.23
CA LYS A 187 7.65 15.91 11.01
C LYS A 187 6.85 16.83 10.10
N ALA A 188 5.56 16.98 10.33
CA ALA A 188 4.72 17.91 9.58
C ALA A 188 5.20 19.35 9.81
N LEU A 189 5.40 20.08 8.70
CA LEU A 189 5.95 21.44 8.74
C LEU A 189 4.91 22.52 8.45
N LEU A 190 3.80 22.14 7.81
CA LEU A 190 2.77 23.08 7.36
C LEU A 190 1.55 22.98 8.26
N ASP A 191 1.22 24.07 8.90
CA ASP A 191 -0.01 24.20 9.71
C ASP A 191 -1.23 24.54 8.83
N GLU A 192 -1.00 25.14 7.66
CA GLU A 192 -2.04 25.60 6.74
C GLU A 192 -1.59 25.41 5.29
N LEU A 193 -2.50 24.95 4.44
CA LEU A 193 -2.33 24.96 3.00
C LEU A 193 -3.01 26.19 2.40
N THR A 194 -2.26 27.01 1.68
CA THR A 194 -2.76 28.19 0.99
C THR A 194 -2.86 27.91 -0.51
N ILE A 195 -4.07 27.95 -1.06
CA ILE A 195 -4.36 27.65 -2.47
C ILE A 195 -4.80 28.94 -3.17
N THR A 196 -4.11 29.31 -4.26
CA THR A 196 -4.37 30.51 -5.04
C THR A 196 -4.80 30.23 -6.48
N GLN A 197 -4.80 28.94 -6.90
CA GLN A 197 -5.16 28.51 -8.25
C GLN A 197 -5.61 27.06 -8.28
N GLY A 198 -6.22 26.66 -9.39
CA GLY A 198 -6.71 25.28 -9.58
C GLY A 198 -8.17 25.12 -9.18
N SER A 199 -8.74 23.93 -9.43
CA SER A 199 -10.18 23.65 -9.29
C SER A 199 -10.74 23.98 -7.92
N ALA A 200 -10.02 23.67 -6.84
CA ALA A 200 -10.46 23.95 -5.47
C ALA A 200 -10.55 25.46 -5.21
N TYR A 201 -9.58 26.25 -5.74
CA TYR A 201 -9.63 27.70 -5.65
C TYR A 201 -10.78 28.28 -6.49
N GLU A 202 -11.06 27.74 -7.67
CA GLU A 202 -12.16 28.18 -8.53
C GLU A 202 -13.52 28.04 -7.79
N VAL A 203 -13.78 26.88 -7.19
CA VAL A 203 -14.99 26.63 -6.40
C VAL A 203 -15.07 27.59 -5.21
N HIS A 204 -13.95 27.82 -4.52
CA HIS A 204 -13.89 28.80 -3.43
C HIS A 204 -14.21 30.21 -3.94
N ALA A 205 -13.61 30.63 -5.06
CA ALA A 205 -13.79 31.95 -5.62
C ALA A 205 -15.24 32.21 -6.05
N GLU A 206 -15.89 31.25 -6.70
CA GLU A 206 -17.30 31.34 -7.08
C GLU A 206 -18.20 31.48 -5.84
N SER A 207 -18.00 30.64 -4.84
CA SER A 207 -18.77 30.69 -3.59
C SER A 207 -18.57 32.02 -2.85
N TRP A 208 -17.31 32.50 -2.80
CA TRP A 208 -17.00 33.79 -2.13
C TRP A 208 -17.62 34.97 -2.85
N LEU A 209 -17.59 35.02 -4.19
CA LEU A 209 -18.21 36.07 -4.99
C LEU A 209 -19.73 36.09 -4.86
N GLN A 210 -20.37 34.92 -4.77
CA GLN A 210 -21.82 34.83 -4.48
C GLN A 210 -22.18 35.45 -3.11
N GLN A 211 -21.32 35.32 -2.11
CA GLN A 211 -21.52 35.85 -0.77
C GLN A 211 -21.12 37.34 -0.66
N ASN A 212 -20.33 37.85 -1.62
CA ASN A 212 -19.83 39.21 -1.63
C ASN A 212 -20.21 39.96 -2.92
N PRO A 213 -21.50 40.26 -3.16
CA PRO A 213 -21.95 40.94 -4.37
C PRO A 213 -21.29 42.30 -4.53
N GLY A 214 -20.80 42.58 -5.74
CA GLY A 214 -20.09 43.81 -6.07
C GLY A 214 -18.56 43.76 -5.92
N LYS A 215 -18.01 42.64 -5.46
CA LYS A 215 -16.57 42.37 -5.48
C LYS A 215 -16.14 41.73 -6.79
N SER A 216 -14.88 41.93 -7.15
CA SER A 216 -14.26 41.34 -8.33
C SER A 216 -13.46 40.08 -8.00
N ARG A 217 -13.09 39.32 -9.01
CA ARG A 217 -12.23 38.15 -8.84
C ARG A 217 -10.85 38.46 -8.23
N LEU A 218 -10.37 39.67 -8.40
CA LEU A 218 -9.09 40.11 -7.83
C LEU A 218 -9.19 40.35 -6.31
N ASP A 219 -10.41 40.49 -5.78
CA ASP A 219 -10.64 40.68 -4.36
C ASP A 219 -10.77 39.35 -3.59
N VAL A 220 -10.84 38.21 -4.30
CA VAL A 220 -10.99 36.89 -3.69
C VAL A 220 -9.73 36.52 -2.91
N PRO A 221 -9.84 36.24 -1.59
CA PRO A 221 -8.70 35.83 -0.81
C PRO A 221 -8.26 34.41 -1.18
N PRO A 222 -6.99 34.05 -0.94
CA PRO A 222 -6.54 32.66 -1.06
C PRO A 222 -7.41 31.73 -0.22
N LEU A 223 -7.67 30.53 -0.76
CA LEU A 223 -8.30 29.45 0.00
C LEU A 223 -7.29 28.92 1.04
N LYS A 224 -7.63 29.02 2.31
CA LYS A 224 -6.81 28.53 3.42
C LYS A 224 -7.44 27.30 4.03
N ILE A 225 -6.68 26.20 4.02
CA ILE A 225 -7.09 24.91 4.59
C ILE A 225 -6.20 24.63 5.79
N PRO A 226 -6.72 24.65 7.02
CA PRO A 226 -5.94 24.29 8.20
C PRO A 226 -5.58 22.80 8.11
N LEU A 227 -4.31 22.49 8.35
CA LEU A 227 -3.76 21.13 8.30
C LEU A 227 -3.41 20.60 9.69
N SER A 228 -3.15 21.49 10.66
CA SER A 228 -2.85 21.09 12.03
C SER A 228 -4.01 20.30 12.65
N GLY A 229 -3.70 19.18 13.28
CA GLY A 229 -4.68 18.24 13.84
C GLY A 229 -5.52 17.49 12.80
N LYS A 230 -5.22 17.63 11.50
CA LYS A 230 -5.94 16.89 10.45
C LYS A 230 -5.28 15.56 10.16
N HIS A 231 -6.13 14.54 10.01
CA HIS A 231 -5.74 13.23 9.54
C HIS A 231 -6.14 13.10 8.06
N LEU A 232 -5.17 12.86 7.20
CA LEU A 232 -5.36 12.81 5.75
C LEU A 232 -4.72 11.54 5.21
N ILE A 233 -5.40 10.89 4.29
CA ILE A 233 -4.85 9.81 3.47
C ILE A 233 -5.28 10.05 2.03
N MET A 234 -4.32 10.22 1.15
CA MET A 234 -4.54 10.55 -0.26
C MET A 234 -3.78 9.57 -1.15
N PRO A 235 -4.38 9.07 -2.23
CA PRO A 235 -3.69 8.19 -3.17
C PRO A 235 -2.37 8.79 -3.64
N GLY A 236 -1.34 7.95 -3.69
CA GLY A 236 -0.03 8.26 -4.22
C GLY A 236 0.04 8.12 -5.75
N GLN A 237 1.24 7.85 -6.25
CA GLN A 237 1.47 7.69 -7.70
C GLN A 237 1.18 6.26 -8.17
N SER A 238 1.22 5.32 -7.27
CA SER A 238 1.12 3.89 -7.55
C SER A 238 0.03 3.22 -6.72
N PHE A 239 -0.39 2.03 -7.13
CA PHE A 239 -1.28 1.20 -6.31
C PHE A 239 -0.68 0.96 -4.93
N CYS A 240 -1.52 0.92 -3.91
CA CYS A 240 -1.15 0.70 -2.52
C CYS A 240 -0.23 1.79 -1.92
N GLU A 241 0.04 2.87 -2.65
CA GLU A 241 0.85 3.98 -2.17
C GLU A 241 -0.01 5.20 -1.82
N TYR A 242 0.33 5.84 -0.71
CA TYR A 242 -0.44 6.97 -0.17
C TYR A 242 0.45 8.04 0.42
N GLN A 243 0.00 9.29 0.27
CA GLN A 243 0.46 10.40 1.10
C GLN A 243 -0.45 10.47 2.33
N LEU A 244 0.13 10.47 3.49
CA LEU A 244 -0.64 10.59 4.72
C LEU A 244 -0.11 11.73 5.61
N ARG A 245 -1.04 12.31 6.36
CA ARG A 245 -0.76 13.14 7.52
C ARG A 245 -1.53 12.56 8.70
N ALA A 246 -0.87 12.39 9.83
CA ALA A 246 -1.49 11.89 11.03
C ALA A 246 -0.73 12.32 12.28
N THR A 247 -1.40 12.22 13.42
CA THR A 247 -0.76 12.35 14.73
C THR A 247 -0.29 10.97 15.20
N VAL A 248 0.94 10.90 15.69
CA VAL A 248 1.54 9.71 16.27
C VAL A 248 0.85 9.37 17.59
N ALA A 249 0.24 8.20 17.69
CA ALA A 249 -0.41 7.74 18.91
C ALA A 249 0.58 7.03 19.84
N GLN A 250 1.46 6.21 19.30
CA GLN A 250 2.48 5.46 20.04
C GLN A 250 3.64 5.12 19.12
N VAL A 251 4.83 4.89 19.68
CA VAL A 251 6.02 4.46 18.96
C VAL A 251 6.71 3.33 19.71
N GLU A 252 7.13 2.31 18.98
CA GLU A 252 7.91 1.18 19.50
C GLU A 252 9.17 0.96 18.67
N ASP A 253 10.21 0.41 19.31
CA ASP A 253 11.46 0.07 18.66
C ASP A 253 11.51 -1.40 18.28
N HIS A 254 11.78 -1.66 17.01
CA HIS A 254 11.97 -3.01 16.47
C HIS A 254 13.21 -3.09 15.59
N THR A 255 13.52 -4.28 15.13
CA THR A 255 14.59 -4.54 14.17
C THR A 255 14.16 -5.57 13.16
N LEU A 256 14.51 -5.35 11.90
CA LEU A 256 14.51 -6.39 10.87
C LEU A 256 15.97 -6.68 10.52
N GLU A 257 16.43 -7.90 10.73
CA GLU A 257 17.86 -8.22 10.69
C GLU A 257 18.63 -7.30 11.67
N LYS A 258 19.48 -6.45 11.14
CA LYS A 258 20.24 -5.44 11.92
C LYS A 258 19.73 -4.01 11.68
N MET A 259 18.69 -3.85 10.88
CA MET A 259 18.13 -2.54 10.55
C MET A 259 17.13 -2.12 11.64
N PRO A 260 17.38 -1.01 12.35
CA PRO A 260 16.39 -0.44 13.26
C PRO A 260 15.14 0.04 12.51
N VAL A 261 13.99 -0.28 13.05
CA VAL A 261 12.67 0.10 12.52
C VAL A 261 11.82 0.64 13.67
N LYS A 262 11.22 1.80 13.49
CA LYS A 262 10.17 2.30 14.38
C LYS A 262 8.83 1.77 13.91
N LEU A 263 8.06 1.18 14.81
CA LEU A 263 6.65 0.89 14.62
C LEU A 263 5.86 2.06 15.23
N ILE A 264 5.10 2.73 14.39
CA ILE A 264 4.35 3.95 14.72
C ILE A 264 2.87 3.62 14.59
N TYR A 265 2.12 3.79 15.66
CA TYR A 265 0.67 3.58 15.66
C TYR A 265 -0.04 4.86 15.28
N LEU A 266 -0.91 4.78 14.28
CA LEU A 266 -1.70 5.90 13.76
C LEU A 266 -3.19 5.57 13.83
N HIS A 267 -4.00 6.56 14.18
CA HIS A 267 -5.46 6.46 14.18
C HIS A 267 -6.04 7.56 13.30
N PHE A 268 -6.90 7.18 12.36
CA PHE A 268 -7.58 8.11 11.47
C PHE A 268 -9.05 8.18 11.89
N PRO A 269 -9.48 9.26 12.59
CA PRO A 269 -10.85 9.40 13.03
C PRO A 269 -11.78 9.64 11.84
N PHE A 270 -12.96 9.04 11.88
CA PHE A 270 -14.07 9.30 10.99
C PHE A 270 -15.26 9.84 11.79
N GLU A 271 -16.11 10.67 11.16
CA GLU A 271 -17.25 11.29 11.85
C GLU A 271 -18.34 10.29 12.23
N SER A 272 -18.48 9.19 11.47
CA SER A 272 -19.64 8.30 11.54
C SER A 272 -19.34 6.89 12.00
N ARG A 273 -18.08 6.54 12.35
CA ARG A 273 -17.69 5.16 12.70
C ARG A 273 -16.39 5.08 13.48
N GLU A 274 -16.01 3.82 13.78
CA GLU A 274 -14.71 3.48 14.36
C GLU A 274 -13.54 4.03 13.54
N PRO A 275 -12.50 4.53 14.20
CA PRO A 275 -11.31 5.04 13.51
C PRO A 275 -10.61 3.92 12.73
N MET A 276 -9.98 4.29 11.61
CA MET A 276 -9.03 3.39 10.96
C MET A 276 -7.72 3.37 11.74
N HIS A 277 -7.20 2.19 11.97
CA HIS A 277 -5.95 1.94 12.66
C HIS A 277 -4.87 1.53 11.67
N LEU A 278 -3.69 2.10 11.76
CA LEU A 278 -2.56 1.78 10.88
C LEU A 278 -1.29 1.57 11.70
N ALA A 279 -0.67 0.39 11.53
CA ALA A 279 0.68 0.10 12.00
C ALA A 279 1.68 0.56 10.93
N LEU A 280 2.39 1.67 11.16
CA LEU A 280 3.35 2.24 10.20
C LEU A 280 4.78 1.87 10.58
N TYR A 281 5.46 1.14 9.72
CA TYR A 281 6.86 0.75 9.89
C TYR A 281 7.78 1.76 9.20
N ALA A 282 8.65 2.40 9.97
CA ALA A 282 9.58 3.41 9.49
C ALA A 282 11.03 2.99 9.79
N PRO A 283 11.76 2.46 8.79
CA PRO A 283 13.16 2.07 8.96
C PRO A 283 14.07 3.30 9.11
N LYS A 284 15.25 3.10 9.75
CA LYS A 284 16.22 4.17 9.98
C LYS A 284 16.68 4.86 8.68
N THR A 285 16.68 4.15 7.58
CA THR A 285 16.98 4.69 6.24
C THR A 285 16.04 5.84 5.84
N VAL A 286 14.78 5.76 6.26
CA VAL A 286 13.73 6.76 5.99
C VAL A 286 13.75 7.86 7.04
N LEU A 287 13.88 7.50 8.30
CA LEU A 287 13.85 8.44 9.42
C LEU A 287 15.04 9.39 9.43
N LYS A 288 16.23 8.92 8.99
CA LYS A 288 17.48 9.68 9.05
C LYS A 288 17.76 10.15 10.49
N ASP A 289 17.64 11.47 10.73
CA ASP A 289 17.85 12.12 12.03
C ASP A 289 16.55 12.42 12.78
N TYR A 290 15.39 12.17 12.16
CA TYR A 290 14.11 12.39 12.81
C TYR A 290 13.75 11.22 13.72
N GLU A 291 13.39 11.54 14.95
CA GLU A 291 12.91 10.59 15.96
C GLU A 291 11.45 10.92 16.29
N PRO A 292 10.48 10.19 15.68
CA PRO A 292 9.06 10.41 15.94
C PRO A 292 8.71 10.11 17.40
N LYS A 293 7.82 10.92 17.97
CA LYS A 293 7.32 10.77 19.34
C LYS A 293 5.81 10.83 19.35
N GLU A 294 5.21 10.27 20.39
CA GLU A 294 3.79 10.43 20.68
C GLU A 294 3.40 11.91 20.66
N GLY A 295 2.30 12.20 19.97
CA GLY A 295 1.79 13.57 19.77
C GLY A 295 2.42 14.34 18.61
N ASP A 296 3.51 13.86 17.99
CA ASP A 296 4.05 14.49 16.79
C ASP A 296 3.06 14.37 15.61
N GLU A 297 2.88 15.45 14.87
CA GLU A 297 2.23 15.40 13.56
C GLU A 297 3.27 15.03 12.51
N ILE A 298 2.97 14.05 11.67
CA ILE A 298 3.86 13.56 10.63
C ILE A 298 3.23 13.66 9.25
N ASP A 299 4.09 13.94 8.25
CA ASP A 299 3.80 13.73 6.83
C ASP A 299 4.60 12.51 6.37
N ALA A 300 3.94 11.54 5.73
CA ALA A 300 4.60 10.36 5.20
C ALA A 300 4.11 9.98 3.81
N TYR A 301 4.96 9.34 3.04
CA TYR A 301 4.60 8.60 1.83
C TYR A 301 4.76 7.11 2.16
N VAL A 302 3.70 6.35 2.01
CA VAL A 302 3.62 4.98 2.53
C VAL A 302 3.14 4.02 1.45
N TRP A 303 3.61 2.79 1.55
CA TRP A 303 3.05 1.64 0.85
C TRP A 303 2.27 0.80 1.85
N LEU A 304 1.02 0.47 1.52
CA LEU A 304 0.12 -0.29 2.39
C LEU A 304 0.18 -1.78 2.10
N GLN A 305 0.19 -2.55 3.17
CA GLN A 305 0.04 -3.99 3.18
C GLN A 305 -1.14 -4.36 4.09
N GLY A 306 -1.91 -5.36 3.71
CA GLY A 306 -3.00 -5.85 4.51
C GLY A 306 -3.21 -7.35 4.29
N ARG A 307 -3.93 -7.99 5.19
CA ARG A 307 -4.36 -9.38 5.08
C ARG A 307 -5.61 -9.61 5.91
N VAL A 308 -6.38 -10.62 5.56
CA VAL A 308 -7.52 -11.05 6.39
C VAL A 308 -7.01 -11.57 7.73
N VAL A 309 -7.74 -11.30 8.81
CA VAL A 309 -7.44 -11.90 10.12
C VAL A 309 -7.63 -13.41 10.03
N ASP A 310 -6.61 -14.16 10.42
CA ASP A 310 -6.75 -15.60 10.60
C ASP A 310 -7.70 -15.85 11.78
N LEU A 311 -8.94 -16.18 11.49
CA LEU A 311 -9.83 -16.71 12.51
C LEU A 311 -9.30 -18.10 12.91
N PRO A 312 -9.26 -18.43 14.21
CA PRO A 312 -8.95 -19.79 14.60
C PRO A 312 -9.95 -20.71 13.90
N PRO A 313 -9.51 -21.87 13.36
CA PRO A 313 -10.41 -22.80 12.70
C PRO A 313 -11.60 -23.04 13.62
N SER A 314 -12.81 -22.81 13.09
CA SER A 314 -14.04 -23.09 13.82
C SER A 314 -13.95 -24.54 14.29
N SER A 315 -14.29 -24.81 15.53
CA SER A 315 -14.15 -26.10 16.22
C SER A 315 -14.93 -27.28 15.59
N HIS A 316 -15.29 -27.15 14.30
CA HIS A 316 -15.97 -28.17 13.50
C HIS A 316 -15.05 -28.91 12.51
N ASP A 317 -13.82 -28.42 12.27
CA ASP A 317 -12.83 -29.17 11.51
C ASP A 317 -11.88 -29.87 12.50
N GLU A 318 -12.30 -31.02 13.01
CA GLU A 318 -11.41 -31.96 13.68
C GLU A 318 -10.30 -32.32 12.70
N MET A 319 -9.09 -31.87 13.01
CA MET A 319 -7.87 -32.27 12.30
C MET A 319 -7.80 -33.82 12.26
N PRO A 320 -7.55 -34.42 11.11
CA PRO A 320 -7.21 -35.84 11.10
C PRO A 320 -5.92 -36.04 11.91
N GLU A 321 -6.06 -36.69 13.06
CA GLU A 321 -4.92 -37.28 13.78
C GLU A 321 -4.22 -38.24 12.82
N HIS A 322 -3.05 -37.89 12.36
CA HIS A 322 -1.94 -38.73 11.94
C HIS A 322 -1.10 -38.04 10.86
N VAL A 323 -0.16 -37.24 11.32
CA VAL A 323 1.10 -37.11 10.60
C VAL A 323 2.22 -37.52 11.54
N SER A 324 2.69 -38.73 11.38
CA SER A 324 3.89 -39.26 12.06
C SER A 324 5.10 -38.41 11.65
N PRO A 325 6.02 -38.12 12.58
CA PRO A 325 7.23 -37.40 12.25
C PRO A 325 8.11 -38.24 11.32
N LEU A 326 8.53 -37.64 10.25
CA LEU A 326 9.54 -38.20 9.34
C LEU A 326 10.84 -38.50 10.10
N GLN A 327 11.25 -39.75 10.04
CA GLN A 327 12.59 -40.23 10.39
C GLN A 327 13.60 -39.84 9.30
#